data_0b45700833aa6c511e6d733dd36a8804
#
_entry.id   0b45700833aa6c511e6d733dd36a8804
#
_cell.length_a   1.000
_cell.length_b   1.000
_cell.length_c   1.000
_cell.angle_alpha   90.00
_cell.angle_beta   90.00
_cell.angle_gamma   90.00
#
_symmetry.space_group_name_H-M   'P 1'
#
loop_
_entity.id
_entity.type
_entity.pdbx_description
1 polymer ?
#
loop_
_entity_poly.entity_id
_entity_poly.type
_entity_poly.pdbx_seq_one_letter_code
_entity_poly.pdbx_strand_id
1 'polypeptide(L)'
;LNVTTAVLPKADFNNKDKVLKLMADYRIDFIVLAGFLLMIPDWLISVYQRRMINLHPALLPKFGGMGMYGHHVHEAVRKANETETGMTVHWVSTVCDGGEIIAQFRTPITPDDIAGKEHILEMEHFPRVIETILRQEKLIQ
;
A
#
# COMPACT_ATOMS: atom_id res chain seq x y z
N LEU A 1 2.69 12.35 -16.86
CA LEU A 1 3.91 11.78 -16.29
C LEU A 1 4.57 10.83 -17.29
N ASN A 2 5.84 11.06 -17.58
CA ASN A 2 6.63 10.16 -18.43
C ASN A 2 7.17 8.99 -17.60
N VAL A 3 6.25 8.10 -17.20
CA VAL A 3 6.59 6.90 -16.43
C VAL A 3 6.33 5.68 -17.31
N THR A 4 7.31 4.80 -17.38
CA THR A 4 7.13 3.51 -18.08
C THR A 4 6.01 2.73 -17.44
N THR A 5 5.10 2.20 -18.25
CA THR A 5 3.96 1.41 -17.80
C THR A 5 3.96 0.03 -18.41
N ALA A 6 3.51 -0.95 -17.63
CA ALA A 6 3.30 -2.32 -18.08
C ALA A 6 2.00 -2.82 -17.49
N VAL A 7 1.28 -3.66 -18.22
CA VAL A 7 0.06 -4.29 -17.74
C VAL A 7 0.36 -5.76 -17.43
N LEU A 8 0.08 -6.18 -16.20
CA LEU A 8 0.17 -7.57 -15.78
C LEU A 8 -1.24 -8.06 -15.46
N PRO A 9 -1.84 -8.90 -16.32
CA PRO A 9 -3.19 -9.42 -16.04
C PRO A 9 -3.24 -10.20 -14.73
N LYS A 10 -4.37 -10.14 -14.04
CA LYS A 10 -4.58 -10.87 -12.78
C LYS A 10 -4.24 -12.36 -12.91
N ALA A 11 -4.58 -12.98 -14.04
CA ALA A 11 -4.30 -14.39 -14.27
C ALA A 11 -2.81 -14.73 -14.29
N ASP A 12 -1.95 -13.74 -14.63
CA ASP A 12 -0.49 -13.93 -14.71
C ASP A 12 0.22 -13.56 -13.40
N PHE A 13 -0.46 -12.93 -12.47
CA PHE A 13 0.17 -12.44 -11.25
C PHE A 13 0.77 -13.54 -10.38
N ASN A 14 0.21 -14.74 -10.40
CA ASN A 14 0.75 -15.90 -9.68
C ASN A 14 1.79 -16.70 -10.47
N ASN A 15 2.09 -16.31 -11.71
CA ASN A 15 3.14 -16.92 -12.48
C ASN A 15 4.49 -16.32 -12.04
N LYS A 16 5.18 -17.03 -11.15
CA LYS A 16 6.43 -16.59 -10.54
C LYS A 16 7.48 -16.18 -11.58
N ASP A 17 7.73 -17.03 -12.57
CA ASP A 17 8.78 -16.76 -13.56
C ASP A 17 8.45 -15.52 -14.39
N LYS A 18 7.19 -15.36 -14.77
CA LYS A 18 6.74 -14.21 -15.56
C LYS A 18 6.85 -12.89 -14.77
N VAL A 19 6.43 -12.91 -13.52
CA VAL A 19 6.50 -11.71 -12.65
C VAL A 19 7.95 -11.34 -12.36
N LEU A 20 8.78 -12.31 -11.97
CA LEU A 20 10.19 -12.04 -11.67
C LEU A 20 10.97 -11.58 -12.91
N LYS A 21 10.64 -12.13 -14.09
CA LYS A 21 11.23 -11.65 -15.34
C LYS A 21 10.85 -10.19 -15.61
N LEU A 22 9.58 -9.83 -15.41
CA LEU A 22 9.12 -8.46 -15.56
C LEU A 22 9.88 -7.51 -14.63
N MET A 23 10.03 -7.88 -13.36
CA MET A 23 10.79 -7.09 -12.38
C MET A 23 12.25 -6.93 -12.80
N ALA A 24 12.88 -8.00 -13.29
CA ALA A 24 14.26 -7.97 -13.73
C ALA A 24 14.45 -7.13 -15.00
N ASP A 25 13.55 -7.25 -15.97
CA ASP A 25 13.61 -6.49 -17.23
C ASP A 25 13.57 -4.99 -16.99
N TYR A 26 12.78 -4.53 -16.02
CA TYR A 26 12.68 -3.13 -15.63
C TYR A 26 13.62 -2.74 -14.49
N ARG A 27 14.48 -3.63 -14.04
CA ARG A 27 15.46 -3.40 -12.96
C ARG A 27 14.80 -2.84 -11.70
N ILE A 28 13.68 -3.46 -11.28
CA ILE A 28 12.93 -3.04 -10.10
C ILE A 28 13.69 -3.49 -8.84
N ASP A 29 14.02 -2.57 -7.98
CA ASP A 29 14.68 -2.83 -6.70
C ASP A 29 13.84 -2.39 -5.50
N PHE A 30 12.69 -1.77 -5.73
CA PHE A 30 11.73 -1.40 -4.68
C PHE A 30 10.31 -1.38 -5.24
N ILE A 31 9.35 -1.88 -4.47
CA ILE A 31 7.94 -1.95 -4.87
C ILE A 31 7.09 -1.11 -3.92
N VAL A 32 6.25 -0.26 -4.50
CA VAL A 32 5.25 0.52 -3.77
C VAL A 32 3.86 0.04 -4.21
N LEU A 33 3.10 -0.48 -3.25
CA LEU A 33 1.72 -0.89 -3.50
C LEU A 33 0.77 0.27 -3.16
N ALA A 34 -0.01 0.67 -4.12
CA ALA A 34 -1.02 1.72 -3.98
C ALA A 34 -2.29 1.27 -4.70
N GLY A 35 -3.35 1.01 -3.94
CA GLY A 35 -4.60 0.48 -4.50
C GLY A 35 -4.48 -0.95 -5.03
N PHE A 36 -3.52 -1.71 -4.56
CA PHE A 36 -3.32 -3.09 -4.96
C PHE A 36 -4.24 -4.01 -4.15
N LEU A 37 -5.10 -4.78 -4.82
CA LEU A 37 -6.18 -5.52 -4.17
C LEU A 37 -5.95 -7.04 -4.09
N LEU A 38 -4.86 -7.53 -4.67
CA LEU A 38 -4.55 -8.96 -4.66
C LEU A 38 -3.61 -9.29 -3.50
N MET A 39 -3.65 -10.53 -3.05
CA MET A 39 -2.65 -11.03 -2.09
C MET A 39 -1.29 -11.12 -2.76
N ILE A 40 -0.27 -10.64 -2.09
CA ILE A 40 1.11 -10.75 -2.58
C ILE A 40 1.64 -12.16 -2.29
N PRO A 41 2.12 -12.89 -3.29
CA PRO A 41 2.69 -14.21 -3.06
C PRO A 41 3.94 -14.16 -2.17
N ASP A 42 4.10 -15.18 -1.33
CA ASP A 42 5.24 -15.27 -0.41
C ASP A 42 6.58 -15.24 -1.14
N TRP A 43 6.68 -15.85 -2.32
CA TRP A 43 7.92 -15.81 -3.10
C TRP A 43 8.27 -14.39 -3.56
N LEU A 44 7.30 -13.53 -3.83
CA LEU A 44 7.57 -12.13 -4.20
C LEU A 44 8.03 -11.33 -2.97
N ILE A 45 7.38 -11.53 -1.83
CA ILE A 45 7.78 -10.90 -0.57
C ILE A 45 9.22 -11.31 -0.22
N SER A 46 9.56 -12.59 -0.40
CA SER A 46 10.88 -13.11 -0.10
C SER A 46 11.97 -12.45 -0.96
N VAL A 47 11.72 -12.29 -2.26
CA VAL A 47 12.67 -11.64 -3.18
C VAL A 47 12.84 -10.15 -2.85
N TYR A 48 11.75 -9.48 -2.46
CA TYR A 48 11.74 -8.06 -2.14
C TYR A 48 11.59 -7.79 -0.64
N GLN A 49 12.20 -8.64 0.18
CA GLN A 49 12.17 -8.48 1.63
C GLN A 49 12.76 -7.12 2.01
N ARG A 50 11.96 -6.34 2.77
CA ARG A 50 12.28 -4.95 3.14
C ARG A 50 12.54 -4.05 1.92
N ARG A 51 11.86 -4.38 0.83
CA ARG A 51 11.89 -3.62 -0.43
C ARG A 51 10.48 -3.44 -1.00
N MET A 52 9.45 -3.61 -0.14
CA MET A 52 8.06 -3.49 -0.56
C MET A 52 7.24 -2.84 0.55
N ILE A 53 6.57 -1.76 0.22
CA ILE A 53 5.67 -1.03 1.13
C ILE A 53 4.27 -0.99 0.55
N ASN A 54 3.28 -0.85 1.43
CA ASN A 54 1.88 -0.71 1.07
C ASN A 54 1.26 0.50 1.75
N LEU A 55 0.35 1.15 1.03
CA LEU A 55 -0.52 2.17 1.56
C LEU A 55 -1.88 1.53 1.88
N HIS A 56 -2.27 1.56 3.16
CA HIS A 56 -3.59 1.12 3.60
C HIS A 56 -4.44 2.34 3.98
N PRO A 57 -5.68 2.45 3.46
CA PRO A 57 -6.49 3.66 3.62
C PRO A 57 -7.27 3.71 4.93
N ALA A 58 -6.65 3.34 6.04
CA ALA A 58 -7.19 3.43 7.38
C ALA A 58 -6.08 3.42 8.42
N LEU A 59 -6.45 3.63 9.66
CA LEU A 59 -5.53 3.59 10.80
C LEU A 59 -5.38 2.15 11.30
N LEU A 60 -4.35 1.44 10.84
CA LEU A 60 -4.04 0.10 11.32
C LEU A 60 -3.67 0.11 12.81
N PRO A 61 -3.92 -0.96 13.57
CA PRO A 61 -4.42 -2.26 13.12
C PRO A 61 -5.93 -2.34 12.91
N LYS A 62 -6.69 -1.32 13.28
CA LYS A 62 -8.12 -1.30 12.99
C LYS A 62 -8.35 -1.29 11.47
N PHE A 63 -9.44 -1.88 11.03
CA PHE A 63 -9.86 -1.88 9.63
C PHE A 63 -8.81 -2.43 8.66
N GLY A 64 -7.99 -3.37 9.13
CA GLY A 64 -7.02 -4.10 8.33
C GLY A 64 -7.39 -5.57 8.17
N GLY A 65 -6.61 -6.29 7.36
CA GLY A 65 -6.76 -7.71 7.14
C GLY A 65 -7.65 -8.06 5.96
N MET A 66 -8.06 -9.31 5.89
CA MET A 66 -8.84 -9.85 4.77
C MET A 66 -10.15 -9.10 4.58
N GLY A 67 -10.43 -8.73 3.32
CA GLY A 67 -11.65 -8.01 2.95
C GLY A 67 -11.60 -6.49 3.16
N MET A 68 -10.59 -5.97 3.84
CA MET A 68 -10.43 -4.53 4.11
C MET A 68 -9.66 -3.85 2.98
N TYR A 69 -10.32 -3.65 1.85
CA TYR A 69 -9.77 -2.97 0.68
C TYR A 69 -10.84 -2.11 0.00
N GLY A 70 -10.40 -1.10 -0.75
CA GLY A 70 -11.29 -0.22 -1.51
C GLY A 70 -12.34 0.46 -0.63
N HIS A 71 -13.58 0.50 -1.11
CA HIS A 71 -14.69 1.11 -0.39
C HIS A 71 -15.08 0.35 0.89
N HIS A 72 -14.73 -0.93 1.02
CA HIS A 72 -15.06 -1.73 2.21
C HIS A 72 -14.42 -1.15 3.47
N VAL A 73 -13.21 -0.60 3.37
CA VAL A 73 -12.51 0.02 4.49
C VAL A 73 -13.27 1.23 4.99
N HIS A 74 -13.63 2.13 4.09
CA HIS A 74 -14.35 3.37 4.45
C HIS A 74 -15.74 3.07 5.01
N GLU A 75 -16.40 2.05 4.49
CA GLU A 75 -17.69 1.60 5.00
C GLU A 75 -17.56 1.03 6.42
N ALA A 76 -16.50 0.28 6.69
CA ALA A 76 -16.23 -0.24 8.03
C ALA A 76 -15.95 0.89 9.04
N VAL A 77 -15.20 1.90 8.64
CA VAL A 77 -14.94 3.11 9.44
C VAL A 77 -16.26 3.82 9.78
N ARG A 78 -17.13 3.98 8.78
CA ARG A 78 -18.45 4.61 8.95
C ARG A 78 -19.32 3.81 9.92
N LYS A 79 -19.40 2.50 9.74
CA LYS A 79 -20.20 1.61 10.60
C LYS A 79 -19.72 1.60 12.05
N ALA A 80 -18.44 1.79 12.28
CA ALA A 80 -17.86 1.87 13.61
C ALA A 80 -18.07 3.23 14.28
N ASN A 81 -18.71 4.19 13.60
CA ASN A 81 -18.94 5.55 14.09
C ASN A 81 -17.65 6.26 14.52
N GLU A 82 -16.58 6.04 13.77
CA GLU A 82 -15.31 6.73 14.05
C GLU A 82 -15.43 8.23 13.76
N THR A 83 -14.71 9.02 14.53
CA THR A 83 -14.65 10.48 14.34
C THR A 83 -13.46 10.93 13.52
N GLU A 84 -12.54 10.00 13.25
CA GLU A 84 -11.37 10.23 12.40
C GLU A 84 -11.11 9.02 11.51
N THR A 85 -10.40 9.27 10.43
CA THR A 85 -9.80 8.23 9.58
C THR A 85 -8.34 8.56 9.36
N GLY A 86 -7.67 7.76 8.59
CA GLY A 86 -6.28 8.02 8.26
C GLY A 86 -5.75 7.08 7.20
N MET A 87 -4.46 7.21 6.98
CA MET A 87 -3.70 6.32 6.13
C MET A 87 -2.54 5.71 6.92
N THR A 88 -2.18 4.49 6.56
CA THR A 88 -1.04 3.79 7.13
C THR A 88 -0.12 3.33 6.01
N VAL A 89 1.15 3.66 6.11
CA VAL A 89 2.20 3.08 5.26
C VAL A 89 2.94 2.03 6.09
N HIS A 90 3.06 0.82 5.56
CA HIS A 90 3.70 -0.28 6.28
C HIS A 90 4.55 -1.14 5.34
N TRP A 91 5.53 -1.84 5.92
CA TRP A 91 6.26 -2.88 5.22
C TRP A 91 5.33 -4.05 4.91
N VAL A 92 5.44 -4.61 3.72
CA VAL A 92 4.66 -5.78 3.34
C VAL A 92 5.27 -7.02 3.99
N SER A 93 4.41 -7.85 4.58
CA SER A 93 4.77 -9.13 5.17
C SER A 93 3.82 -10.22 4.68
N THR A 94 4.03 -11.45 5.12
CA THR A 94 3.14 -12.57 4.79
C THR A 94 1.78 -12.48 5.49
N VAL A 95 1.65 -11.59 6.47
CA VAL A 95 0.38 -11.30 7.14
C VAL A 95 -0.27 -10.10 6.47
N CYS A 96 -1.51 -10.24 6.01
CA CYS A 96 -2.25 -9.17 5.35
C CYS A 96 -2.38 -7.95 6.29
N ASP A 97 -1.89 -6.79 5.85
CA ASP A 97 -1.84 -5.55 6.62
C ASP A 97 -1.17 -5.68 8.00
N GLY A 98 -0.35 -6.70 8.19
CA GLY A 98 0.27 -7.03 9.48
C GLY A 98 1.75 -6.69 9.58
N GLY A 99 2.35 -6.10 8.55
CA GLY A 99 3.75 -5.69 8.58
C GLY A 99 4.00 -4.48 9.46
N GLU A 100 5.29 -4.24 9.77
CA GLU A 100 5.70 -3.09 10.58
C GLU A 100 5.20 -1.77 10.00
N ILE A 101 4.56 -0.95 10.83
CA ILE A 101 4.06 0.36 10.44
C ILE A 101 5.24 1.35 10.32
N ILE A 102 5.28 2.05 9.19
CA ILE A 102 6.29 3.07 8.91
C ILE A 102 5.78 4.45 9.31
N ALA A 103 4.55 4.79 8.91
CA ALA A 103 3.96 6.09 9.16
C ALA A 103 2.44 6.01 9.15
N GLN A 104 1.80 6.86 9.94
CA GLN A 104 0.34 7.04 9.95
C GLN A 104 0.00 8.52 9.97
N PHE A 105 -1.05 8.89 9.27
CA PHE A 105 -1.58 10.25 9.23
C PHE A 105 -3.08 10.21 9.47
N ARG A 106 -3.63 11.19 10.19
CA ARG A 106 -5.00 11.23 10.67
C ARG A 106 -5.71 12.48 10.20
N THR A 107 -7.03 12.40 10.05
CA THR A 107 -7.88 13.54 9.75
C THR A 107 -9.27 13.32 10.37
N PRO A 108 -9.92 14.38 10.87
CA PRO A 108 -11.32 14.30 11.27
C PRO A 108 -12.21 14.01 10.06
N ILE A 109 -13.29 13.29 10.30
CA ILE A 109 -14.25 12.91 9.25
C ILE A 109 -15.67 13.21 9.69
N THR A 110 -16.57 13.24 8.69
CA THR A 110 -18.01 13.13 8.86
C THR A 110 -18.46 11.84 8.16
N PRO A 111 -19.63 11.27 8.52
CA PRO A 111 -20.11 10.04 7.87
C PRO A 111 -20.23 10.14 6.34
N ASP A 112 -20.39 11.36 5.82
CA ASP A 112 -20.57 11.61 4.38
C ASP A 112 -19.26 11.82 3.63
N ASP A 113 -18.15 12.00 4.34
CA ASP A 113 -16.86 12.32 3.72
C ASP A 113 -15.70 11.63 4.42
N ILE A 114 -15.60 10.32 4.21
CA ILE A 114 -14.52 9.49 4.73
C ILE A 114 -13.45 9.29 3.64
N ALA A 115 -13.85 8.75 2.50
CA ALA A 115 -12.94 8.45 1.40
C ALA A 115 -12.23 9.71 0.88
N GLY A 116 -12.96 10.80 0.71
CA GLY A 116 -12.38 12.06 0.24
C GLY A 116 -11.36 12.64 1.19
N LYS A 117 -11.62 12.60 2.49
CA LYS A 117 -10.67 13.06 3.52
C LYS A 117 -9.42 12.20 3.57
N GLU A 118 -9.59 10.89 3.53
CA GLU A 118 -8.46 9.96 3.51
C GLU A 118 -7.62 10.17 2.26
N HIS A 119 -8.25 10.31 1.10
CA HIS A 119 -7.54 10.50 -0.16
C HIS A 119 -6.67 11.77 -0.18
N ILE A 120 -7.12 12.84 0.45
CA ILE A 120 -6.31 14.07 0.62
C ILE A 120 -5.03 13.77 1.40
N LEU A 121 -5.10 12.96 2.47
CA LEU A 121 -3.92 12.54 3.22
C LEU A 121 -2.91 11.79 2.35
N GLU A 122 -3.40 10.89 1.49
CA GLU A 122 -2.53 10.15 0.58
C GLU A 122 -1.76 11.11 -0.33
N MET A 123 -2.45 12.05 -0.94
CA MET A 123 -1.84 13.01 -1.86
C MET A 123 -0.82 13.92 -1.17
N GLU A 124 -1.09 14.32 0.06
CA GLU A 124 -0.21 15.21 0.81
C GLU A 124 1.03 14.49 1.36
N HIS A 125 0.89 13.24 1.80
CA HIS A 125 1.90 12.58 2.63
C HIS A 125 2.62 11.42 1.96
N PHE A 126 1.93 10.64 1.14
CA PHE A 126 2.52 9.40 0.62
C PHE A 126 3.78 9.64 -0.22
N PRO A 127 3.84 10.61 -1.14
CA PRO A 127 5.07 10.86 -1.91
C PRO A 127 6.28 11.16 -1.02
N ARG A 128 6.07 11.91 0.06
CA ARG A 128 7.15 12.27 1.01
C ARG A 128 7.61 11.07 1.82
N VAL A 129 6.70 10.21 2.22
CA VAL A 129 7.03 8.96 2.92
C VAL A 129 7.86 8.05 2.02
N ILE A 130 7.45 7.89 0.76
CA ILE A 130 8.21 7.09 -0.23
C ILE A 130 9.63 7.65 -0.36
N GLU A 131 9.76 8.94 -0.58
CA GLU A 131 11.07 9.58 -0.73
C GLU A 131 11.95 9.35 0.51
N THR A 132 11.40 9.53 1.68
CA THR A 132 12.13 9.33 2.94
C THR A 132 12.63 7.89 3.07
N ILE A 133 11.79 6.91 2.76
CA ILE A 133 12.17 5.50 2.81
C ILE A 133 13.29 5.20 1.81
N LEU A 134 13.14 5.66 0.57
CA LEU A 134 14.15 5.42 -0.46
C LEU A 134 15.50 6.03 -0.10
N ARG A 135 15.52 7.18 0.56
CA ARG A 135 16.75 7.79 1.06
C ARG A 135 17.37 7.00 2.21
N GLN A 136 16.55 6.57 3.17
CA GLN A 136 16.99 5.75 4.30
C GLN A 136 17.57 4.41 3.84
N GLU A 137 16.98 3.80 2.83
CA GLU A 137 17.45 2.53 2.25
C GLU A 137 18.57 2.74 1.22
N LYS A 138 19.02 3.97 1.02
CA LYS A 138 20.11 4.35 0.11
C LYS A 138 19.84 3.99 -1.36
N LEU A 139 18.58 4.00 -1.77
CA LEU A 139 18.17 3.73 -3.15
C LEU A 139 18.15 5.00 -3.99
N ILE A 140 18.07 6.16 -3.36
CA ILE A 140 18.22 7.47 -3.96
C ILE A 140 19.12 8.36 -3.08
N GLN A 141 19.66 9.42 -3.66
CA GLN A 141 20.51 10.38 -2.95
C GLN A 141 19.70 11.44 -2.20
#